data_ea90b8f9b4566a0a774a2ccc46ed3548
#
_entry.id   ea90b8f9b4566a0a774a2ccc46ed3548
#
_cell.length_a   1.000
_cell.length_b   1.000
_cell.length_c   1.000
_cell.angle_alpha   90.00
_cell.angle_beta   90.00
_cell.angle_gamma   90.00
#
_symmetry.space_group_name_H-M   'P 1'
#
loop_
_entity.id
_entity.type
_entity.pdbx_description
1 polymer ?
#
loop_
_entity_poly.entity_id
_entity_poly.type
_entity_poly.pdbx_seq_one_letter_code
_entity_poly.pdbx_strand_id
1 'polypeptide(L)'
;MIYEERFILSGVLRLNVPQCAKCVDGFCARDGWDVSQLPEFCPMKHKGEIIERAMKKYQEAKSRELYVNSTITEQKAYELVRGRRISVRPRVLEIIKLSEMMDWKRIGITYCGGLRNEARRAVEIFESAGLEVYSVRCKCGNIDKTVFGVQKEYKISNLVGEPDRFEAGCNPIVQAEVLNSEKLDLHIIIGLCIGHDIQFNSHSKAPTTTLLVKDRVTGHNPMVSLYSAYHHPRYWSEK
;
A
#
# COMPACT_ATOMS: atom_id res chain seq x y z
N MET A 1 -3.67 -11.21 30.02
CA MET A 1 -3.41 -12.65 30.05
C MET A 1 -4.70 -13.44 29.77
N ILE A 2 -5.55 -13.00 28.79
CA ILE A 2 -6.81 -13.67 28.39
C ILE A 2 -6.99 -13.63 26.84
N TYR A 3 -6.01 -13.14 26.08
CA TYR A 3 -6.12 -13.01 24.61
C TYR A 3 -5.33 -14.07 23.81
N GLU A 4 -4.56 -14.95 24.45
CA GLU A 4 -3.68 -15.88 23.75
C GLU A 4 -4.32 -17.21 23.33
N GLU A 5 -5.46 -17.62 23.88
CA GLU A 5 -5.97 -19.00 23.71
C GLU A 5 -7.05 -19.20 22.63
N ARG A 6 -7.49 -18.16 21.89
CA ARG A 6 -8.59 -18.32 20.93
C ARG A 6 -8.22 -18.21 19.44
N PHE A 7 -6.97 -18.14 19.09
CA PHE A 7 -6.53 -18.10 17.67
C PHE A 7 -5.89 -19.40 17.15
N ILE A 8 -6.09 -20.52 17.82
CA ILE A 8 -5.84 -21.83 17.21
C ILE A 8 -7.05 -22.19 16.35
N LEU A 9 -7.27 -21.41 15.29
CA LEU A 9 -8.14 -21.85 14.19
C LEU A 9 -7.40 -22.91 13.38
N SER A 10 -7.82 -24.16 13.50
CA SER A 10 -7.76 -25.30 12.56
C SER A 10 -7.07 -25.05 11.20
N GLY A 11 -5.85 -24.57 11.18
CA GLY A 11 -5.03 -24.50 9.99
C GLY A 11 -3.87 -25.44 10.17
N VAL A 12 -3.89 -26.58 9.48
CA VAL A 12 -2.71 -27.42 9.28
C VAL A 12 -1.53 -26.50 8.96
N LEU A 13 -0.55 -26.42 9.87
CA LEU A 13 0.72 -25.75 9.60
C LEU A 13 1.32 -26.44 8.38
N ARG A 14 1.22 -25.82 7.23
CA ARG A 14 1.88 -26.34 6.02
C ARG A 14 3.37 -26.12 6.23
N LEU A 15 4.07 -27.21 6.47
CA LEU A 15 5.53 -27.22 6.54
C LEU A 15 6.10 -26.64 5.23
N ASN A 16 7.13 -25.83 5.31
CA ASN A 16 7.80 -25.16 4.18
C ASN A 16 7.03 -24.03 3.46
N VAL A 17 5.86 -23.60 3.98
CA VAL A 17 5.14 -22.43 3.49
C VAL A 17 5.44 -21.25 4.42
N PRO A 18 5.89 -20.09 3.89
CA PRO A 18 6.15 -18.92 4.72
C PRO A 18 4.91 -18.46 5.49
N GLN A 19 5.00 -18.39 6.82
CA GLN A 19 3.93 -17.93 7.71
C GLN A 19 4.46 -16.99 8.79
N CYS A 20 5.29 -16.01 8.41
CA CYS A 20 5.96 -15.09 9.33
C CYS A 20 4.99 -14.33 10.25
N ALA A 21 3.76 -14.06 9.80
CA ALA A 21 2.74 -13.41 10.63
C ALA A 21 2.30 -14.24 11.86
N LYS A 22 2.60 -15.54 11.88
CA LYS A 22 2.34 -16.43 13.03
C LYS A 22 3.56 -16.62 13.92
N CYS A 23 4.72 -16.03 13.57
CA CYS A 23 5.94 -16.14 14.33
C CYS A 23 5.90 -15.22 15.55
N VAL A 24 6.11 -15.79 16.74
CA VAL A 24 6.19 -15.03 18.01
C VAL A 24 7.63 -14.74 18.40
N ASP A 25 8.60 -15.51 17.91
CA ASP A 25 9.99 -15.48 18.38
C ASP A 25 10.81 -14.33 17.76
N GLY A 26 10.55 -14.01 16.47
CA GLY A 26 11.21 -12.91 15.77
C GLY A 26 12.73 -13.05 15.64
N PHE A 27 13.26 -14.28 15.51
CA PHE A 27 14.70 -14.54 15.37
C PHE A 27 15.35 -13.77 14.23
N CYS A 28 14.63 -13.50 13.15
CA CYS A 28 15.13 -12.73 12.01
C CYS A 28 15.52 -11.26 12.35
N ALA A 29 15.14 -10.77 13.52
CA ALA A 29 15.50 -9.42 14.01
C ALA A 29 16.58 -9.45 15.13
N ARG A 30 17.17 -10.60 15.41
CA ARG A 30 18.17 -10.77 16.48
C ARG A 30 19.48 -11.22 15.88
N ASP A 31 20.57 -10.83 16.53
CA ASP A 31 21.90 -11.38 16.24
C ASP A 31 22.11 -12.72 16.98
N GLY A 32 23.02 -13.55 16.48
CA GLY A 32 23.45 -14.80 17.12
C GLY A 32 22.42 -15.93 17.14
N TRP A 33 21.46 -15.97 16.20
CA TRP A 33 20.53 -17.09 16.05
C TRP A 33 21.13 -18.25 15.25
N ASP A 34 20.65 -19.46 15.51
CA ASP A 34 20.97 -20.67 14.76
C ASP A 34 19.75 -21.19 13.99
N VAL A 35 20.00 -21.87 12.86
CA VAL A 35 18.93 -22.44 12.00
C VAL A 35 18.02 -23.41 12.78
N SER A 36 18.55 -24.12 13.77
CA SER A 36 17.77 -25.05 14.60
C SER A 36 16.71 -24.37 15.44
N GLN A 37 16.90 -23.08 15.77
CA GLN A 37 15.96 -22.27 16.55
C GLN A 37 14.78 -21.75 15.71
N LEU A 38 14.88 -21.82 14.38
CA LEU A 38 13.85 -21.27 13.49
C LEU A 38 12.63 -22.18 13.42
N PRO A 39 11.40 -21.61 13.48
CA PRO A 39 10.19 -22.40 13.28
C PRO A 39 10.16 -23.10 11.91
N GLU A 40 9.48 -24.23 11.81
CA GLU A 40 9.40 -25.01 10.58
C GLU A 40 8.79 -24.25 9.38
N PHE A 41 7.96 -23.25 9.64
CA PHE A 41 7.40 -22.37 8.60
C PHE A 41 8.28 -21.15 8.26
N CYS A 42 9.47 -21.03 8.86
CA CYS A 42 10.35 -19.88 8.64
C CYS A 42 10.99 -19.93 7.25
N PRO A 43 10.87 -18.88 6.41
CA PRO A 43 11.51 -18.87 5.09
C PRO A 43 13.04 -18.90 5.18
N MET A 44 13.66 -18.40 6.25
CA MET A 44 15.10 -18.47 6.45
C MET A 44 15.59 -19.92 6.56
N LYS A 45 14.73 -20.85 7.01
CA LYS A 45 15.04 -22.29 7.11
C LYS A 45 14.97 -23.01 5.76
N HIS A 46 14.05 -22.58 4.87
CA HIS A 46 13.70 -23.37 3.67
C HIS A 46 13.87 -22.60 2.34
N LYS A 47 14.21 -21.31 2.37
CA LYS A 47 14.31 -20.46 1.18
C LYS A 47 15.66 -19.73 1.06
N GLY A 48 16.73 -20.32 1.63
CA GLY A 48 18.07 -19.72 1.65
C GLY A 48 18.54 -19.27 0.27
N GLU A 49 18.45 -20.15 -0.74
CA GLU A 49 18.86 -19.81 -2.11
C GLU A 49 18.07 -18.63 -2.71
N ILE A 50 16.78 -18.51 -2.37
CA ILE A 50 15.96 -17.38 -2.83
C ILE A 50 16.42 -16.10 -2.15
N ILE A 51 16.72 -16.16 -0.85
CA ILE A 51 17.23 -15.02 -0.07
C ILE A 51 18.57 -14.57 -0.63
N GLU A 52 19.52 -15.47 -0.84
CA GLU A 52 20.84 -15.16 -1.41
C GLU A 52 20.72 -14.51 -2.79
N ARG A 53 19.88 -15.07 -3.67
CA ARG A 53 19.64 -14.52 -5.00
C ARG A 53 18.97 -13.13 -4.92
N ALA A 54 18.05 -12.91 -3.98
CA ALA A 54 17.43 -11.59 -3.76
C ALA A 54 18.44 -10.58 -3.22
N MET A 55 19.37 -10.99 -2.33
CA MET A 55 20.41 -10.12 -1.80
C MET A 55 21.34 -9.58 -2.89
N LYS A 56 21.58 -10.34 -3.96
CA LYS A 56 22.36 -9.86 -5.11
C LYS A 56 21.72 -8.64 -5.80
N LYS A 57 20.40 -8.52 -5.79
CA LYS A 57 19.69 -7.37 -6.38
C LYS A 57 19.98 -6.05 -5.64
N TYR A 58 20.29 -6.11 -4.35
CA TYR A 58 20.71 -4.92 -3.58
C TYR A 58 22.12 -4.43 -3.94
N GLN A 59 22.87 -5.17 -4.77
CA GLN A 59 24.14 -4.70 -5.33
C GLN A 59 23.94 -3.78 -6.56
N GLU A 60 22.78 -3.82 -7.18
CA GLU A 60 22.42 -2.90 -8.26
C GLU A 60 22.30 -1.47 -7.70
N ALA A 61 22.91 -0.49 -8.39
CA ALA A 61 23.02 0.88 -7.89
C ALA A 61 21.67 1.48 -7.47
N LYS A 62 20.65 1.36 -8.33
CA LYS A 62 19.31 1.92 -8.06
C LYS A 62 18.62 1.25 -6.85
N SER A 63 18.72 -0.07 -6.74
CA SER A 63 18.12 -0.81 -5.63
C SER A 63 18.80 -0.45 -4.31
N ARG A 64 20.12 -0.35 -4.32
CA ARG A 64 20.92 0.04 -3.16
C ARG A 64 20.63 1.46 -2.73
N GLU A 65 20.60 2.42 -3.66
CA GLU A 65 20.30 3.82 -3.39
C GLU A 65 18.93 4.00 -2.75
N LEU A 66 17.88 3.40 -3.35
CA LEU A 66 16.54 3.46 -2.79
C LEU A 66 16.48 2.84 -1.39
N TYR A 67 17.10 1.67 -1.17
CA TYR A 67 17.13 1.03 0.13
C TYR A 67 17.80 1.90 1.20
N VAL A 68 18.97 2.45 0.90
CA VAL A 68 19.73 3.30 1.83
C VAL A 68 18.94 4.55 2.18
N ASN A 69 18.41 5.27 1.18
CA ASN A 69 17.65 6.49 1.39
C ASN A 69 16.32 6.22 2.13
N SER A 70 15.66 5.10 1.87
CA SER A 70 14.47 4.69 2.63
C SER A 70 14.80 4.43 4.10
N THR A 71 15.90 3.74 4.40
CA THR A 71 16.34 3.46 5.77
C THR A 71 16.72 4.74 6.52
N ILE A 72 17.39 5.68 5.85
CA ILE A 72 17.69 7.00 6.43
C ILE A 72 16.39 7.78 6.70
N THR A 73 15.42 7.73 5.78
CA THR A 73 14.11 8.37 5.95
C THR A 73 13.37 7.80 7.16
N GLU A 74 13.37 6.48 7.32
CA GLU A 74 12.82 5.79 8.49
C GLU A 74 13.50 6.25 9.78
N GLN A 75 14.82 6.21 9.85
CA GLN A 75 15.56 6.62 11.05
C GLN A 75 15.23 8.07 11.45
N LYS A 76 15.16 8.97 10.48
CA LYS A 76 14.82 10.38 10.70
C LYS A 76 13.34 10.64 10.99
N ALA A 77 12.48 9.63 10.87
CA ALA A 77 11.07 9.72 11.30
C ALA A 77 10.91 9.57 12.83
N TYR A 78 12.01 9.30 13.54
CA TYR A 78 12.00 9.17 14.99
C TYR A 78 12.97 10.17 15.64
N GLU A 79 12.59 10.61 16.84
CA GLU A 79 13.44 11.41 17.73
C GLU A 79 13.47 10.80 19.12
N LEU A 80 14.57 11.01 19.83
CA LEU A 80 14.70 10.60 21.22
C LEU A 80 14.30 11.76 22.13
N VAL A 81 13.11 11.66 22.77
CA VAL A 81 12.62 12.67 23.69
C VAL A 81 12.56 12.07 25.09
N ARG A 82 13.33 12.63 26.02
CA ARG A 82 13.42 12.13 27.42
C ARG A 82 13.67 10.62 27.51
N GLY A 83 14.58 10.11 26.68
CA GLY A 83 14.93 8.68 26.63
C GLY A 83 13.90 7.77 25.95
N ARG A 84 12.84 8.32 25.36
CA ARG A 84 11.84 7.58 24.61
C ARG A 84 11.89 7.93 23.13
N ARG A 85 11.82 6.90 22.29
CA ARG A 85 11.70 7.07 20.84
C ARG A 85 10.26 7.45 20.50
N ILE A 86 10.08 8.61 19.87
CA ILE A 86 8.78 9.10 19.36
C ILE A 86 8.83 9.30 17.85
N SER A 87 7.70 9.07 17.18
CA SER A 87 7.54 9.33 15.76
C SER A 87 7.25 10.81 15.54
N VAL A 88 8.01 11.47 14.64
CA VAL A 88 7.94 12.91 14.39
C VAL A 88 7.62 13.27 12.94
N ARG A 89 7.63 12.31 12.01
CA ARG A 89 7.32 12.55 10.60
C ARG A 89 6.10 11.76 10.15
N PRO A 90 5.04 12.44 9.69
CA PRO A 90 3.93 11.77 9.02
C PRO A 90 4.35 11.31 7.62
N ARG A 91 3.67 10.29 7.08
CA ARG A 91 3.98 9.67 5.79
C ARG A 91 4.12 10.68 4.63
N VAL A 92 3.31 11.73 4.60
CA VAL A 92 3.42 12.77 3.57
C VAL A 92 4.79 13.46 3.61
N LEU A 93 5.31 13.74 4.80
CA LEU A 93 6.65 14.34 4.98
C LEU A 93 7.76 13.33 4.64
N GLU A 94 7.58 12.06 4.97
CA GLU A 94 8.53 11.00 4.58
C GLU A 94 8.64 10.88 3.06
N ILE A 95 7.52 10.95 2.32
CA ILE A 95 7.53 10.95 0.84
C ILE A 95 8.33 12.15 0.31
N ILE A 96 8.11 13.35 0.85
CA ILE A 96 8.86 14.56 0.46
C ILE A 96 10.36 14.35 0.71
N LYS A 97 10.73 13.90 1.91
CA LYS A 97 12.15 13.74 2.27
C LYS A 97 12.85 12.63 1.50
N LEU A 98 12.14 11.53 1.20
CA LEU A 98 12.68 10.52 0.30
C LEU A 98 12.86 11.06 -1.11
N SER A 99 11.89 11.82 -1.62
CA SER A 99 11.99 12.45 -2.95
C SER A 99 13.20 13.40 -3.05
N GLU A 100 13.44 14.22 -2.01
CA GLU A 100 14.63 15.08 -1.92
C GLU A 100 15.93 14.26 -1.98
N MET A 101 16.01 13.15 -1.24
CA MET A 101 17.22 12.32 -1.18
C MET A 101 17.46 11.51 -2.46
N MET A 102 16.40 11.19 -3.21
CA MET A 102 16.44 10.47 -4.48
C MET A 102 16.58 11.41 -5.68
N ASP A 103 16.63 12.73 -5.47
CA ASP A 103 16.55 13.77 -6.49
C ASP A 103 15.33 13.66 -7.40
N TRP A 104 14.23 13.12 -6.88
CA TRP A 104 12.93 13.06 -7.56
C TRP A 104 12.27 14.43 -7.53
N LYS A 105 11.89 14.93 -8.68
CA LYS A 105 11.29 16.26 -8.85
C LYS A 105 9.86 16.19 -9.34
N ARG A 106 9.51 15.15 -10.10
CA ARG A 106 8.26 15.05 -10.84
C ARG A 106 7.47 13.86 -10.32
N ILE A 107 6.33 14.12 -9.68
CA ILE A 107 5.49 13.09 -9.08
C ILE A 107 4.10 13.05 -9.67
N GLY A 108 3.54 11.85 -9.79
CA GLY A 108 2.19 11.61 -10.26
C GLY A 108 1.26 11.17 -9.14
N ILE A 109 0.11 11.80 -9.01
CA ILE A 109 -0.94 11.41 -8.06
C ILE A 109 -2.08 10.76 -8.81
N THR A 110 -2.36 9.49 -8.51
CA THR A 110 -3.58 8.80 -8.92
C THR A 110 -4.57 8.77 -7.75
N TYR A 111 -5.84 9.16 -7.97
CA TYR A 111 -6.78 9.24 -6.88
C TYR A 111 -8.21 8.82 -7.23
N CYS A 112 -8.93 8.33 -6.21
CA CYS A 112 -10.36 8.08 -6.29
C CYS A 112 -11.15 9.39 -6.26
N GLY A 113 -12.15 9.54 -7.11
CA GLY A 113 -13.00 10.74 -7.15
C GLY A 113 -13.67 11.11 -5.82
N GLY A 114 -13.90 10.12 -4.93
CA GLY A 114 -14.42 10.35 -3.58
C GLY A 114 -13.38 10.91 -2.59
N LEU A 115 -12.10 11.00 -3.00
CA LEU A 115 -10.99 11.56 -2.21
C LEU A 115 -10.36 12.78 -2.92
N ARG A 116 -11.21 13.54 -3.64
CA ARG A 116 -10.75 14.71 -4.39
C ARG A 116 -10.17 15.80 -3.50
N ASN A 117 -10.75 16.02 -2.32
CA ASN A 117 -10.30 17.06 -1.40
C ASN A 117 -8.95 16.71 -0.78
N GLU A 118 -8.78 15.43 -0.38
CA GLU A 118 -7.54 14.89 0.14
C GLU A 118 -6.43 14.93 -0.93
N ALA A 119 -6.77 14.57 -2.17
CA ALA A 119 -5.84 14.65 -3.29
C ALA A 119 -5.42 16.09 -3.57
N ARG A 120 -6.35 17.06 -3.57
CA ARG A 120 -6.03 18.48 -3.72
C ARG A 120 -5.08 18.95 -2.63
N ARG A 121 -5.37 18.60 -1.37
CA ARG A 121 -4.53 18.98 -0.26
C ARG A 121 -3.13 18.38 -0.35
N ALA A 122 -3.03 17.13 -0.82
CA ALA A 122 -1.74 16.49 -1.07
C ALA A 122 -0.95 17.22 -2.17
N VAL A 123 -1.60 17.60 -3.28
CA VAL A 123 -0.98 18.40 -4.35
C VAL A 123 -0.39 19.70 -3.79
N GLU A 124 -1.20 20.49 -3.05
CA GLU A 124 -0.76 21.75 -2.43
C GLU A 124 0.48 21.57 -1.53
N ILE A 125 0.51 20.50 -0.75
CA ILE A 125 1.65 20.18 0.15
C ILE A 125 2.90 19.82 -0.66
N PHE A 126 2.79 18.97 -1.68
CA PHE A 126 3.93 18.55 -2.48
C PHE A 126 4.47 19.70 -3.34
N GLU A 127 3.63 20.52 -3.94
CA GLU A 127 4.02 21.71 -4.69
C GLU A 127 4.72 22.74 -3.78
N SER A 128 4.19 22.97 -2.55
CA SER A 128 4.86 23.85 -1.59
C SER A 128 6.23 23.35 -1.11
N ALA A 129 6.48 22.04 -1.27
CA ALA A 129 7.79 21.43 -1.04
C ALA A 129 8.72 21.47 -2.28
N GLY A 130 8.30 22.11 -3.37
CA GLY A 130 9.09 22.28 -4.57
C GLY A 130 9.03 21.12 -5.57
N LEU A 131 8.04 20.22 -5.43
CA LEU A 131 7.82 19.13 -6.39
C LEU A 131 6.89 19.58 -7.52
N GLU A 132 7.13 19.13 -8.73
CA GLU A 132 6.22 19.26 -9.88
C GLU A 132 5.20 18.13 -9.81
N VAL A 133 3.91 18.46 -9.68
CA VAL A 133 2.86 17.49 -9.37
C VAL A 133 1.87 17.33 -10.53
N TYR A 134 1.69 16.10 -10.98
CA TYR A 134 0.69 15.67 -11.96
C TYR A 134 -0.41 14.89 -11.24
N SER A 135 -1.66 15.01 -11.66
CA SER A 135 -2.72 14.27 -11.00
C SER A 135 -3.79 13.78 -11.94
N VAL A 136 -4.23 12.52 -11.79
CA VAL A 136 -5.28 11.91 -12.63
C VAL A 136 -6.34 11.26 -11.77
N ARG A 137 -7.60 11.68 -12.00
CA ARG A 137 -8.79 11.14 -11.33
C ARG A 137 -9.20 9.80 -11.93
N CYS A 138 -9.74 8.89 -11.10
CA CYS A 138 -10.19 7.56 -11.52
C CYS A 138 -11.30 7.54 -12.59
N LYS A 139 -11.98 8.66 -12.87
CA LYS A 139 -13.02 8.78 -13.91
C LYS A 139 -12.49 9.36 -15.23
N CYS A 140 -11.20 9.45 -15.38
CA CYS A 140 -10.58 9.89 -16.63
C CYS A 140 -11.01 8.97 -17.78
N GLY A 141 -11.40 9.58 -18.92
CA GLY A 141 -12.00 8.90 -20.05
C GLY A 141 -13.53 8.97 -20.10
N ASN A 142 -14.22 9.17 -18.96
CA ASN A 142 -15.69 9.29 -18.88
C ASN A 142 -16.45 8.16 -19.61
N ILE A 143 -16.06 6.92 -19.34
CA ILE A 143 -16.57 5.71 -20.01
C ILE A 143 -17.57 5.03 -19.08
N ASP A 144 -18.76 4.64 -19.59
CA ASP A 144 -19.74 3.91 -18.79
C ASP A 144 -19.20 2.53 -18.37
N LYS A 145 -19.57 2.09 -17.19
CA LYS A 145 -19.15 0.79 -16.64
C LYS A 145 -19.46 -0.40 -17.54
N THR A 146 -20.54 -0.32 -18.32
CA THR A 146 -20.94 -1.40 -19.22
C THR A 146 -19.94 -1.64 -20.33
N VAL A 147 -19.20 -0.61 -20.76
CA VAL A 147 -18.13 -0.73 -21.75
C VAL A 147 -16.98 -1.62 -21.22
N PHE A 148 -16.77 -1.65 -19.91
CA PHE A 148 -15.81 -2.53 -19.25
C PHE A 148 -16.37 -3.94 -18.98
N GLY A 149 -17.56 -4.28 -19.46
CA GLY A 149 -18.21 -5.58 -19.26
C GLY A 149 -18.97 -5.68 -17.92
N VAL A 150 -19.12 -4.59 -17.16
CA VAL A 150 -19.92 -4.59 -15.94
C VAL A 150 -21.39 -4.67 -16.29
N GLN A 151 -22.08 -5.69 -15.82
CA GLN A 151 -23.53 -5.84 -16.03
C GLN A 151 -24.30 -4.75 -15.25
N LYS A 152 -25.45 -4.36 -15.75
CA LYS A 152 -26.23 -3.21 -15.22
C LYS A 152 -26.62 -3.37 -13.75
N GLU A 153 -26.92 -4.60 -13.32
CA GLU A 153 -27.26 -4.93 -11.95
C GLU A 153 -26.13 -4.63 -10.93
N TYR A 154 -24.86 -4.59 -11.38
CA TYR A 154 -23.72 -4.27 -10.53
C TYR A 154 -23.30 -2.79 -10.56
N LYS A 155 -24.07 -1.95 -11.25
CA LYS A 155 -23.88 -0.49 -11.16
C LYS A 155 -24.40 0.00 -9.81
N ILE A 156 -23.72 1.00 -9.23
CA ILE A 156 -24.19 1.63 -7.97
C ILE A 156 -25.54 2.32 -8.19
N SER A 157 -25.76 2.87 -9.38
CA SER A 157 -27.05 3.45 -9.79
C SER A 157 -28.22 2.46 -9.70
N ASN A 158 -27.96 1.15 -9.82
CA ASN A 158 -29.00 0.13 -9.64
C ASN A 158 -29.49 0.04 -8.17
N LEU A 159 -28.70 0.43 -7.19
CA LEU A 159 -29.15 0.46 -5.78
C LEU A 159 -30.30 1.42 -5.53
N VAL A 160 -30.50 2.38 -6.43
CA VAL A 160 -31.63 3.33 -6.42
C VAL A 160 -32.63 3.10 -7.57
N GLY A 161 -32.60 1.91 -8.18
CA GLY A 161 -33.52 1.52 -9.25
C GLY A 161 -33.22 2.12 -10.63
N GLU A 162 -32.01 2.62 -10.87
CA GLU A 162 -31.61 3.28 -12.12
C GLU A 162 -30.48 2.51 -12.86
N PRO A 163 -30.68 1.23 -13.27
CA PRO A 163 -29.63 0.41 -13.87
C PRO A 163 -29.16 0.97 -15.23
N ASP A 164 -30.01 1.66 -15.96
CA ASP A 164 -29.72 2.23 -17.28
C ASP A 164 -29.05 3.60 -17.22
N ARG A 165 -29.03 4.24 -16.05
CA ARG A 165 -28.34 5.51 -15.86
C ARG A 165 -26.86 5.38 -16.20
N PHE A 166 -26.32 6.39 -16.91
CA PHE A 166 -24.89 6.47 -17.17
C PHE A 166 -24.13 6.52 -15.84
N GLU A 167 -23.17 5.62 -15.69
CA GLU A 167 -22.28 5.57 -14.53
C GLU A 167 -20.83 5.37 -14.97
N ALA A 168 -20.06 6.48 -14.95
CA ALA A 168 -18.66 6.41 -15.32
C ALA A 168 -17.91 5.37 -14.48
N GLY A 169 -17.25 4.43 -15.16
CA GLY A 169 -16.36 3.45 -14.55
C GLY A 169 -15.09 4.09 -13.96
N CYS A 170 -14.47 3.43 -13.00
CA CYS A 170 -13.10 3.76 -12.64
C CYS A 170 -12.17 3.17 -13.69
N ASN A 171 -11.15 3.93 -14.08
CA ASN A 171 -10.24 3.55 -15.16
C ASN A 171 -8.77 3.64 -14.72
N PRO A 172 -8.31 2.71 -13.87
CA PRO A 172 -6.97 2.74 -13.30
C PRO A 172 -5.87 2.55 -14.35
N ILE A 173 -6.15 1.84 -15.42
CA ILE A 173 -5.19 1.67 -16.53
C ILE A 173 -4.95 3.01 -17.23
N VAL A 174 -6.02 3.76 -17.54
CA VAL A 174 -5.87 5.11 -18.12
C VAL A 174 -5.15 6.05 -17.14
N GLN A 175 -5.42 5.95 -15.83
CA GLN A 175 -4.67 6.74 -14.84
C GLN A 175 -3.17 6.44 -14.93
N ALA A 176 -2.79 5.18 -15.01
CA ALA A 176 -1.39 4.77 -15.12
C ALA A 176 -0.77 5.24 -16.44
N GLU A 177 -1.43 5.01 -17.58
CA GLU A 177 -0.88 5.36 -18.90
C GLU A 177 -0.75 6.89 -19.09
N VAL A 178 -1.70 7.68 -18.58
CA VAL A 178 -1.60 9.14 -18.62
C VAL A 178 -0.39 9.61 -17.79
N LEU A 179 -0.21 9.08 -16.56
CA LEU A 179 0.95 9.43 -15.75
C LEU A 179 2.27 8.90 -16.33
N ASN A 180 2.26 7.72 -16.94
CA ASN A 180 3.44 7.16 -17.61
C ASN A 180 3.92 8.04 -18.80
N SER A 181 3.01 8.74 -19.48
CA SER A 181 3.37 9.62 -20.59
C SER A 181 4.19 10.84 -20.17
N GLU A 182 4.10 11.21 -18.90
CA GLU A 182 4.80 12.37 -18.32
C GLU A 182 6.21 12.05 -17.82
N LYS A 183 6.65 10.79 -17.84
CA LYS A 183 7.98 10.34 -17.37
C LYS A 183 8.29 10.82 -15.94
N LEU A 184 7.44 10.42 -15.02
CA LEU A 184 7.49 10.82 -13.61
C LEU A 184 8.45 9.93 -12.81
N ASP A 185 8.99 10.47 -11.72
CA ASP A 185 9.94 9.77 -10.85
C ASP A 185 9.24 8.84 -9.87
N LEU A 186 8.04 9.23 -9.41
CA LEU A 186 7.25 8.49 -8.41
C LEU A 186 5.75 8.62 -8.71
N HIS A 187 5.00 7.54 -8.56
CA HIS A 187 3.53 7.59 -8.52
C HIS A 187 3.02 7.40 -7.09
N ILE A 188 2.04 8.23 -6.69
CA ILE A 188 1.41 8.21 -5.36
C ILE A 188 -0.06 7.87 -5.51
N ILE A 189 -0.49 6.83 -4.78
CA ILE A 189 -1.89 6.38 -4.77
C ILE A 189 -2.64 7.02 -3.60
N ILE A 190 -3.77 7.67 -3.90
CA ILE A 190 -4.70 8.23 -2.92
C ILE A 190 -6.05 7.53 -3.04
N GLY A 191 -6.24 6.48 -2.25
CA GLY A 191 -7.49 5.80 -2.00
C GLY A 191 -8.17 5.20 -3.23
N LEU A 192 -7.45 4.56 -4.13
CA LEU A 192 -8.07 3.73 -5.15
C LEU A 192 -8.83 2.56 -4.51
N CYS A 193 -9.93 2.13 -5.12
CA CYS A 193 -10.68 0.97 -4.64
C CYS A 193 -9.86 -0.29 -4.82
N ILE A 194 -10.11 -1.29 -3.95
CA ILE A 194 -9.50 -2.63 -4.10
C ILE A 194 -9.70 -3.16 -5.53
N GLY A 195 -8.64 -3.71 -6.11
CA GLY A 195 -8.57 -4.14 -7.50
C GLY A 195 -8.20 -3.02 -8.48
N HIS A 196 -8.63 -1.79 -8.27
CA HIS A 196 -8.20 -0.64 -9.09
C HIS A 196 -6.77 -0.20 -8.75
N ASP A 197 -6.39 -0.27 -7.49
CA ASP A 197 -5.01 -0.09 -7.05
C ASP A 197 -4.08 -1.19 -7.61
N ILE A 198 -4.56 -2.45 -7.66
CA ILE A 198 -3.83 -3.57 -8.26
C ILE A 198 -3.59 -3.29 -9.75
N GLN A 199 -4.64 -2.90 -10.49
CA GLN A 199 -4.52 -2.59 -11.93
C GLN A 199 -3.59 -1.39 -12.18
N PHE A 200 -3.70 -0.33 -11.37
CA PHE A 200 -2.80 0.81 -11.48
C PHE A 200 -1.33 0.41 -11.27
N ASN A 201 -1.05 -0.34 -10.20
CA ASN A 201 0.31 -0.82 -9.91
C ASN A 201 0.89 -1.69 -11.01
N SER A 202 0.04 -2.54 -11.64
CA SER A 202 0.47 -3.45 -12.72
C SER A 202 0.81 -2.72 -14.02
N HIS A 203 0.34 -1.48 -14.21
CA HIS A 203 0.56 -0.68 -15.42
C HIS A 203 1.45 0.54 -15.18
N SER A 204 1.79 0.85 -13.94
CA SER A 204 2.71 1.93 -13.61
C SER A 204 4.13 1.59 -14.04
N LYS A 205 4.80 2.52 -14.73
CA LYS A 205 6.22 2.42 -15.12
C LYS A 205 7.16 3.07 -14.10
N ALA A 206 6.65 4.04 -13.31
CA ALA A 206 7.39 4.60 -12.20
C ALA A 206 7.20 3.77 -10.92
N PRO A 207 8.13 3.83 -9.96
CA PRO A 207 7.89 3.33 -8.62
C PRO A 207 6.58 3.86 -8.05
N THR A 208 5.88 3.05 -7.25
CA THR A 208 4.60 3.44 -6.65
C THR A 208 4.65 3.39 -5.13
N THR A 209 3.98 4.36 -4.50
CA THR A 209 3.70 4.32 -3.06
C THR A 209 2.25 4.72 -2.77
N THR A 210 1.69 4.23 -1.67
CA THR A 210 0.32 4.58 -1.26
C THR A 210 0.37 5.58 -0.12
N LEU A 211 -0.25 6.75 -0.30
CA LEU A 211 -0.44 7.72 0.76
C LEU A 211 -1.70 7.42 1.58
N LEU A 212 -2.82 7.12 0.92
CA LEU A 212 -4.09 6.75 1.55
C LEU A 212 -4.64 5.47 0.95
N VAL A 213 -5.11 4.56 1.81
CA VAL A 213 -5.83 3.33 1.43
C VAL A 213 -7.33 3.57 1.47
N LYS A 214 -8.06 3.06 0.47
CA LYS A 214 -9.52 3.20 0.40
C LYS A 214 -10.23 2.27 1.37
N ASP A 215 -10.89 2.83 2.35
CA ASP A 215 -11.85 2.14 3.21
C ASP A 215 -13.01 3.08 3.54
N ARG A 216 -14.21 2.78 3.04
CA ARG A 216 -15.38 3.65 3.18
C ARG A 216 -16.00 3.57 4.57
N VAL A 217 -15.82 2.46 5.27
CA VAL A 217 -16.43 2.19 6.58
C VAL A 217 -15.65 2.88 7.69
N THR A 218 -14.31 2.87 7.58
CA THR A 218 -13.41 3.33 8.66
C THR A 218 -12.77 4.70 8.38
N GLY A 219 -13.32 5.46 7.42
CA GLY A 219 -12.76 6.76 7.05
C GLY A 219 -11.34 6.66 6.47
N HIS A 220 -11.08 5.62 5.68
CA HIS A 220 -9.80 5.34 5.03
C HIS A 220 -8.67 4.91 5.98
N ASN A 221 -9.05 4.36 7.14
CA ASN A 221 -8.14 3.73 8.08
C ASN A 221 -8.51 2.24 8.25
N PRO A 222 -8.08 1.34 7.34
CA PRO A 222 -8.46 -0.08 7.36
C PRO A 222 -7.96 -0.83 8.61
N MET A 223 -6.97 -0.29 9.32
CA MET A 223 -6.50 -0.89 10.58
C MET A 223 -7.62 -0.97 11.63
N VAL A 224 -8.54 -0.01 11.63
CA VAL A 224 -9.67 -0.01 12.57
C VAL A 224 -10.51 -1.27 12.45
N SER A 225 -10.78 -1.74 11.22
CA SER A 225 -11.58 -2.96 11.01
C SER A 225 -10.88 -4.25 11.44
N LEU A 226 -9.54 -4.26 11.54
CA LEU A 226 -8.79 -5.43 12.03
C LEU A 226 -8.91 -5.59 13.56
N TYR A 227 -9.09 -4.50 14.29
CA TYR A 227 -9.10 -4.49 15.76
C TYR A 227 -10.48 -4.20 16.36
N SER A 228 -11.46 -3.77 15.55
CA SER A 228 -12.79 -3.46 16.04
C SER A 228 -13.61 -4.72 16.26
N ALA A 229 -13.91 -5.04 17.50
CA ALA A 229 -14.78 -6.15 17.88
C ALA A 229 -16.19 -6.01 17.30
N TYR A 230 -16.67 -4.79 17.03
CA TYR A 230 -17.96 -4.54 16.40
C TYR A 230 -18.03 -5.02 14.94
N HIS A 231 -16.93 -4.86 14.19
CA HIS A 231 -16.87 -5.28 12.79
C HIS A 231 -16.51 -6.76 12.62
N HIS A 232 -15.81 -7.33 13.60
CA HIS A 232 -15.29 -8.69 13.56
C HIS A 232 -16.36 -9.77 13.26
N PRO A 233 -17.55 -9.79 13.89
CA PRO A 233 -18.58 -10.78 13.59
C PRO A 233 -19.10 -10.71 12.15
N ARG A 234 -19.17 -9.51 11.56
CA ARG A 234 -19.65 -9.33 10.19
C ARG A 234 -18.72 -9.91 9.12
N TYR A 235 -17.44 -10.00 9.42
CA TYR A 235 -16.43 -10.46 8.45
C TYR A 235 -16.10 -11.95 8.61
N TRP A 236 -16.35 -12.52 9.78
CA TRP A 236 -15.91 -13.87 10.13
C TRP A 236 -17.02 -14.86 10.45
N SER A 237 -18.26 -14.40 10.57
CA SER A 237 -19.41 -15.22 10.99
C SER A 237 -20.21 -15.85 9.84
N GLU A 238 -19.87 -15.58 8.59
CA GLU A 238 -20.47 -16.22 7.42
C GLU A 238 -19.73 -17.53 7.07
N LYS A 239 -19.73 -18.46 8.01
CA LYS A 239 -19.38 -19.86 7.75
C LYS A 239 -20.44 -20.78 8.33
#